data_1e3dcd8264b1eaa3715debfe8e32fdee
#
_entry.id   1e3dcd8264b1eaa3715debfe8e32fdee
#
_cell.length_a   1.000
_cell.length_b   1.000
_cell.length_c   1.000
_cell.angle_alpha   90.00
_cell.angle_beta   90.00
_cell.angle_gamma   90.00
#
_symmetry.space_group_name_H-M   'P 1'
#
loop_
_entity.id
_entity.type
_entity.pdbx_description
1 polymer ?
#
loop_
_entity_poly.entity_id
_entity_poly.type
_entity_poly.pdbx_seq_one_letter_code
_entity_poly.pdbx_strand_id
1 'polypeptide(L)'
;MKVPILLPNIFNHPFTYESDIDLKVGDYVVVPFGKSKITGVVWDEFEKKNNRNFKIKNVLKKLDVIPLKKTTMKFLNWFSEYNIIPKGMALKLVLLSSNAIEKFHKDTYKIFDTISKKNSLKLSEAQKKSLKKMNDSNQKFRVHVLQGTTGSGKTMVYFEALKDLINKGFQGLILLPEIGLTGQFEKKFIEFFGFTPAVWHSGITKKKKEIIWSGIANGEIKVVIGARSSLFLPFKK
;
A
#
# COMPACT_ATOMS: atom_id res chain seq x y z
N MET A 1 -22.57 18.53 6.96
CA MET A 1 -21.35 19.30 6.68
C MET A 1 -20.89 19.08 5.25
N LYS A 2 -20.20 20.06 4.61
CA LYS A 2 -19.64 19.87 3.28
C LYS A 2 -18.28 19.17 3.38
N VAL A 3 -18.06 18.17 2.52
CA VAL A 3 -16.84 17.37 2.51
C VAL A 3 -16.29 17.22 1.09
N PRO A 4 -14.97 17.34 0.87
CA PRO A 4 -14.33 17.10 -0.41
C PRO A 4 -14.07 15.60 -0.60
N ILE A 5 -14.52 15.01 -1.69
CA ILE A 5 -14.36 13.60 -1.99
C ILE A 5 -13.67 13.43 -3.34
N LEU A 6 -12.48 12.84 -3.33
CA LEU A 6 -11.80 12.46 -4.56
C LEU A 6 -12.36 11.13 -5.07
N LEU A 7 -12.75 11.10 -6.34
CA LEU A 7 -13.32 9.94 -7.00
C LEU A 7 -12.30 9.31 -7.97
N PRO A 8 -12.32 7.97 -8.17
CA PRO A 8 -11.42 7.27 -9.08
C PRO A 8 -11.86 7.45 -10.55
N ASN A 9 -11.74 8.65 -11.07
CA ASN A 9 -12.16 9.05 -12.39
C ASN A 9 -11.13 9.95 -13.09
N ILE A 10 -11.50 10.55 -14.21
CA ILE A 10 -10.62 11.41 -15.03
C ILE A 10 -10.45 12.84 -14.49
N PHE A 11 -11.08 13.19 -13.38
CA PHE A 11 -10.99 14.56 -12.86
C PHE A 11 -9.78 14.73 -11.93
N ASN A 12 -9.23 15.93 -11.96
CA ASN A 12 -8.04 16.29 -11.21
C ASN A 12 -8.34 16.95 -9.84
N HIS A 13 -9.61 16.97 -9.45
CA HIS A 13 -10.07 17.65 -8.24
C HIS A 13 -11.08 16.80 -7.46
N PRO A 14 -11.18 16.96 -6.13
CA PRO A 14 -12.27 16.40 -5.34
C PRO A 14 -13.60 17.07 -5.68
N PHE A 15 -14.69 16.33 -5.52
CA PHE A 15 -16.05 16.85 -5.62
C PHE A 15 -16.60 17.19 -4.23
N THR A 16 -17.40 18.26 -4.13
CA THR A 16 -18.04 18.63 -2.88
C THR A 16 -19.34 17.83 -2.70
N TYR A 17 -19.46 17.15 -1.56
CA TYR A 17 -20.66 16.46 -1.12
C TYR A 17 -21.12 16.99 0.22
N GLU A 18 -22.38 16.75 0.59
CA GLU A 18 -22.90 16.94 1.96
C GLU A 18 -22.87 15.62 2.70
N SER A 19 -22.66 15.69 4.02
CA SER A 19 -22.65 14.51 4.88
C SER A 19 -23.22 14.82 6.25
N ASP A 20 -24.12 13.94 6.70
CA ASP A 20 -24.62 13.89 8.08
C ASP A 20 -23.81 12.88 8.93
N ILE A 21 -22.88 12.16 8.27
CA ILE A 21 -21.97 11.20 8.91
C ILE A 21 -20.68 11.93 9.29
N ASP A 22 -20.14 11.65 10.48
CA ASP A 22 -18.82 12.14 10.89
C ASP A 22 -17.72 11.48 10.03
N LEU A 23 -17.09 12.30 9.18
CA LEU A 23 -16.07 11.89 8.22
C LEU A 23 -14.75 12.57 8.49
N LYS A 24 -13.67 11.78 8.36
CA LYS A 24 -12.28 12.25 8.49
C LYS A 24 -11.55 12.09 7.15
N VAL A 25 -10.54 12.92 6.93
CA VAL A 25 -9.66 12.81 5.77
C VAL A 25 -9.06 11.41 5.69
N GLY A 26 -9.19 10.79 4.51
CA GLY A 26 -8.80 9.40 4.26
C GLY A 26 -9.93 8.39 4.37
N ASP A 27 -11.09 8.73 4.94
CA ASP A 27 -12.23 7.81 5.01
C ASP A 27 -12.70 7.41 3.61
N TYR A 28 -13.02 6.12 3.47
CA TYR A 28 -13.63 5.60 2.24
C TYR A 28 -15.14 5.74 2.33
N VAL A 29 -15.73 6.31 1.30
CA VAL A 29 -17.18 6.60 1.25
C VAL A 29 -17.78 6.17 -0.08
N VAL A 30 -19.07 5.84 -0.06
CA VAL A 30 -19.86 5.62 -1.27
C VAL A 30 -20.69 6.86 -1.52
N VAL A 31 -20.61 7.39 -2.74
CA VAL A 31 -21.34 8.58 -3.16
C VAL A 31 -22.07 8.38 -4.50
N PRO A 32 -23.17 9.12 -4.75
CA PRO A 32 -23.82 9.10 -6.04
C PRO A 32 -23.04 9.97 -7.05
N PHE A 33 -22.71 9.38 -8.20
CA PHE A 33 -22.05 10.09 -9.30
C PHE A 33 -22.74 9.76 -10.62
N GLY A 34 -23.39 10.74 -11.24
CA GLY A 34 -24.30 10.52 -12.35
C GLY A 34 -25.46 9.61 -11.94
N LYS A 35 -25.64 8.51 -12.67
CA LYS A 35 -26.63 7.43 -12.39
C LYS A 35 -26.04 6.30 -11.54
N SER A 36 -24.74 6.34 -11.23
CA SER A 36 -24.03 5.27 -10.54
C SER A 36 -23.68 5.66 -9.11
N LYS A 37 -23.34 4.64 -8.31
CA LYS A 37 -22.70 4.81 -7.00
C LYS A 37 -21.22 4.50 -7.15
N ILE A 38 -20.36 5.33 -6.59
CA ILE A 38 -18.90 5.19 -6.72
C ILE A 38 -18.27 5.30 -5.33
N THR A 39 -17.27 4.46 -5.07
CA THR A 39 -16.44 4.58 -3.88
C THR A 39 -15.38 5.63 -4.11
N GLY A 40 -15.29 6.59 -3.19
CA GLY A 40 -14.29 7.66 -3.18
C GLY A 40 -13.59 7.74 -1.82
N VAL A 41 -12.68 8.71 -1.70
CA VAL A 41 -11.94 8.97 -0.48
C VAL A 41 -12.12 10.44 -0.08
N VAL A 42 -12.41 10.68 1.20
CA VAL A 42 -12.44 12.04 1.75
C VAL A 42 -11.06 12.66 1.63
N TRP A 43 -10.98 13.78 0.90
CA TRP A 43 -9.71 14.46 0.61
C TRP A 43 -9.47 15.64 1.55
N ASP A 44 -8.29 16.21 1.52
CA ASP A 44 -7.87 17.32 2.39
C ASP A 44 -8.05 18.71 1.76
N GLU A 45 -8.43 18.78 0.49
CA GLU A 45 -8.64 20.03 -0.26
C GLU A 45 -10.03 20.04 -0.89
N PHE A 46 -10.65 21.21 -0.97
CA PHE A 46 -11.83 21.43 -1.79
C PHE A 46 -11.45 21.81 -3.22
N GLU A 47 -12.36 21.60 -4.17
CA GLU A 47 -12.23 22.16 -5.51
C GLU A 47 -12.07 23.68 -5.43
N LYS A 48 -11.09 24.24 -6.14
CA LYS A 48 -10.99 25.70 -6.32
C LYS A 48 -12.28 26.16 -7.01
N LYS A 49 -13.00 27.10 -6.40
CA LYS A 49 -14.34 27.55 -6.76
C LYS A 49 -14.55 27.63 -8.28
N ASN A 50 -15.40 26.78 -8.81
CA ASN A 50 -16.10 26.99 -10.07
C ASN A 50 -17.46 27.60 -9.74
N ASN A 51 -17.79 28.76 -10.32
CA ASN A 51 -19.07 29.47 -10.13
C ASN A 51 -20.29 28.74 -10.74
N ARG A 52 -20.29 27.41 -10.77
CA ARG A 52 -21.41 26.62 -11.28
C ARG A 52 -22.30 26.18 -10.14
N ASN A 53 -23.57 26.57 -10.18
CA ASN A 53 -24.59 26.11 -9.23
C ASN A 53 -24.96 24.65 -9.50
N PHE A 54 -24.16 23.71 -9.00
CA PHE A 54 -24.54 22.31 -8.99
C PHE A 54 -25.30 21.96 -7.71
N LYS A 55 -26.35 21.14 -7.83
CA LYS A 55 -27.02 20.54 -6.68
C LYS A 55 -26.04 19.61 -5.99
N ILE A 56 -25.62 19.97 -4.77
CA ILE A 56 -24.74 19.13 -3.95
C ILE A 56 -25.52 17.89 -3.54
N LYS A 57 -24.90 16.71 -3.67
CA LYS A 57 -25.49 15.42 -3.29
C LYS A 57 -24.92 14.95 -1.97
N ASN A 58 -25.66 14.07 -1.28
CA ASN A 58 -25.26 13.52 0.01
C ASN A 58 -24.37 12.29 -0.14
N VAL A 59 -23.45 12.12 0.82
CA VAL A 59 -22.71 10.86 1.02
C VAL A 59 -23.72 9.77 1.41
N LEU A 60 -23.64 8.62 0.76
CA LEU A 60 -24.57 7.51 0.99
C LEU A 60 -24.13 6.63 2.16
N LYS A 61 -22.84 6.36 2.27
CA LYS A 61 -22.29 5.43 3.25
C LYS A 61 -20.81 5.68 3.49
N LYS A 62 -20.37 5.59 4.76
CA LYS A 62 -18.97 5.40 5.14
C LYS A 62 -18.67 3.91 5.16
N LEU A 63 -17.51 3.51 4.64
CA LEU A 63 -17.07 2.12 4.65
C LEU A 63 -16.21 1.85 5.89
N ASP A 64 -16.40 0.66 6.48
CA ASP A 64 -15.63 0.21 7.65
C ASP A 64 -14.27 -0.34 7.22
N VAL A 65 -13.43 0.55 6.74
CA VAL A 65 -12.07 0.27 6.26
C VAL A 65 -11.12 1.26 6.91
N ILE A 66 -9.90 0.83 7.18
CA ILE A 66 -8.86 1.73 7.73
C ILE A 66 -8.65 2.89 6.76
N PRO A 67 -8.72 4.15 7.24
CA PRO A 67 -8.60 5.32 6.38
C PRO A 67 -7.29 5.35 5.59
N LEU A 68 -7.35 5.86 4.36
CA LEU A 68 -6.18 6.09 3.53
C LEU A 68 -5.23 7.07 4.23
N LYS A 69 -3.97 6.70 4.36
CA LYS A 69 -2.99 7.52 5.06
C LYS A 69 -2.67 8.81 4.33
N LYS A 70 -2.44 9.88 5.09
CA LYS A 70 -1.94 11.15 4.54
C LYS A 70 -0.64 10.99 3.74
N THR A 71 0.24 10.05 4.13
CA THR A 71 1.46 9.75 3.36
C THR A 71 1.16 9.16 1.99
N THR A 72 0.16 8.27 1.90
CA THR A 72 -0.30 7.74 0.61
C THR A 72 -0.98 8.81 -0.23
N MET A 73 -1.79 9.70 0.37
CA MET A 73 -2.40 10.83 -0.33
C MET A 73 -1.33 11.78 -0.91
N LYS A 74 -0.28 12.10 -0.14
CA LYS A 74 0.87 12.87 -0.62
C LYS A 74 1.60 12.17 -1.78
N PHE A 75 1.78 10.86 -1.68
CA PHE A 75 2.36 10.07 -2.78
C PHE A 75 1.49 10.11 -4.03
N LEU A 76 0.16 10.01 -3.91
CA LEU A 76 -0.76 10.10 -5.04
C LEU A 76 -0.76 11.50 -5.69
N ASN A 77 -0.69 12.56 -4.91
CA ASN A 77 -0.55 13.93 -5.43
C ASN A 77 0.73 14.07 -6.23
N TRP A 78 1.88 13.70 -5.65
CA TRP A 78 3.16 13.70 -6.33
C TRP A 78 3.14 12.83 -7.60
N PHE A 79 2.58 11.61 -7.52
CA PHE A 79 2.52 10.68 -8.66
C PHE A 79 1.66 11.24 -9.79
N SER A 80 0.53 11.87 -9.45
CA SER A 80 -0.35 12.56 -10.41
C SER A 80 0.39 13.68 -11.14
N GLU A 81 1.08 14.55 -10.41
CA GLU A 81 1.85 15.67 -10.95
C GLU A 81 3.03 15.19 -11.81
N TYR A 82 3.82 14.27 -11.30
CA TYR A 82 5.00 13.73 -11.97
C TYR A 82 4.66 13.01 -13.30
N ASN A 83 3.56 12.26 -13.34
CA ASN A 83 3.13 11.54 -14.54
C ASN A 83 2.12 12.30 -15.40
N ILE A 84 1.77 13.54 -15.03
CA ILE A 84 0.79 14.38 -15.75
C ILE A 84 -0.55 13.63 -15.95
N ILE A 85 -1.02 12.95 -14.92
CA ILE A 85 -2.30 12.24 -14.91
C ILE A 85 -3.27 12.85 -13.89
N PRO A 86 -4.59 12.80 -14.10
CA PRO A 86 -5.55 13.28 -13.10
C PRO A 86 -5.44 12.56 -11.76
N LYS A 87 -5.61 13.31 -10.64
CA LYS A 87 -5.58 12.75 -9.27
C LYS A 87 -6.56 11.58 -9.09
N GLY A 88 -7.75 11.65 -9.70
CA GLY A 88 -8.73 10.56 -9.67
C GLY A 88 -8.22 9.29 -10.34
N MET A 89 -7.44 9.39 -11.41
CA MET A 89 -6.81 8.22 -12.04
C MET A 89 -5.69 7.64 -11.18
N ALA A 90 -4.91 8.47 -10.49
CA ALA A 90 -3.93 8.00 -9.51
C ALA A 90 -4.63 7.28 -8.35
N LEU A 91 -5.74 7.82 -7.82
CA LEU A 91 -6.55 7.17 -6.79
C LEU A 91 -7.08 5.80 -7.23
N LYS A 92 -7.45 5.64 -8.50
CA LYS A 92 -7.92 4.35 -9.04
C LYS A 92 -6.91 3.23 -8.87
N LEU A 93 -5.60 3.54 -8.85
CA LEU A 93 -4.54 2.54 -8.64
C LEU A 93 -4.55 1.98 -7.19
N VAL A 94 -4.95 2.79 -6.22
CA VAL A 94 -5.10 2.38 -4.81
C VAL A 94 -6.39 1.61 -4.60
N LEU A 95 -7.49 2.05 -5.19
CA LEU A 95 -8.82 1.49 -4.95
C LEU A 95 -9.03 0.12 -5.63
N LEU A 96 -8.21 -0.25 -6.62
CA LEU A 96 -8.29 -1.49 -7.43
C LEU A 96 -9.66 -1.72 -8.06
N SER A 97 -10.66 -1.90 -7.21
CA SER A 97 -12.09 -1.98 -7.56
C SER A 97 -12.91 -1.62 -6.33
N SER A 98 -14.11 -1.07 -6.52
CA SER A 98 -15.05 -0.79 -5.44
C SER A 98 -15.32 -2.02 -4.57
N ASN A 99 -15.38 -3.20 -5.18
CA ASN A 99 -15.62 -4.47 -4.47
C ASN A 99 -14.53 -4.84 -3.45
N ALA A 100 -13.27 -4.48 -3.70
CA ALA A 100 -12.18 -4.78 -2.75
C ALA A 100 -12.36 -4.04 -1.43
N ILE A 101 -12.96 -2.86 -1.50
CA ILE A 101 -13.15 -1.97 -0.35
C ILE A 101 -14.53 -2.20 0.28
N GLU A 102 -15.58 -2.38 -0.54
CA GLU A 102 -16.94 -2.63 -0.04
C GLU A 102 -17.09 -4.00 0.61
N LYS A 103 -16.34 -5.01 0.12
CA LYS A 103 -16.27 -6.37 0.69
C LYS A 103 -14.95 -6.58 1.41
N PHE A 104 -14.65 -5.70 2.34
CA PHE A 104 -13.40 -5.77 3.10
C PHE A 104 -13.31 -7.09 3.89
N HIS A 105 -12.27 -7.86 3.61
CA HIS A 105 -12.03 -9.16 4.25
C HIS A 105 -11.22 -8.95 5.54
N LYS A 106 -11.80 -9.29 6.69
CA LYS A 106 -11.10 -9.34 7.99
C LYS A 106 -10.63 -10.77 8.25
N ASP A 107 -9.51 -10.89 8.93
CA ASP A 107 -8.96 -12.18 9.42
C ASP A 107 -8.72 -13.26 8.34
N THR A 108 -8.36 -12.83 7.14
CA THR A 108 -8.17 -13.73 6.00
C THR A 108 -6.77 -14.35 5.96
N TYR A 109 -5.79 -13.69 6.56
CA TYR A 109 -4.42 -14.16 6.69
C TYR A 109 -4.12 -14.54 8.15
N LYS A 110 -3.50 -15.71 8.34
CA LYS A 110 -2.97 -16.05 9.67
C LYS A 110 -1.85 -15.08 10.00
N ILE A 111 -1.98 -14.39 11.12
CA ILE A 111 -0.91 -13.54 11.66
C ILE A 111 0.19 -14.48 12.16
N PHE A 112 1.37 -14.36 11.61
CA PHE A 112 2.53 -15.05 12.12
C PHE A 112 3.14 -14.18 13.23
N ASP A 113 2.98 -14.60 14.49
CA ASP A 113 3.36 -13.79 15.66
C ASP A 113 4.86 -13.56 15.80
N THR A 114 5.67 -14.46 15.25
CA THR A 114 7.15 -14.32 15.30
C THR A 114 7.81 -15.04 14.13
N ILE A 115 8.81 -14.40 13.56
CA ILE A 115 9.74 -15.08 12.66
C ILE A 115 10.64 -15.97 13.53
N SER A 116 10.54 -17.28 13.35
CA SER A 116 11.36 -18.20 14.14
C SER A 116 12.85 -17.89 13.96
N LYS A 117 13.59 -17.83 15.06
CA LYS A 117 15.06 -17.60 15.08
C LYS A 117 15.87 -18.69 14.38
N LYS A 118 15.22 -19.73 13.82
CA LYS A 118 15.85 -20.99 13.41
C LYS A 118 16.86 -20.88 12.25
N ASN A 119 16.87 -19.81 11.48
CA ASN A 119 17.82 -19.67 10.35
C ASN A 119 18.63 -18.37 10.44
N SER A 120 19.44 -18.21 11.48
CA SER A 120 20.52 -17.22 11.43
C SER A 120 21.64 -17.77 10.52
N LEU A 121 21.59 -17.45 9.25
CA LEU A 121 22.71 -17.70 8.37
C LEU A 121 23.93 -16.90 8.87
N LYS A 122 25.10 -17.53 8.87
CA LYS A 122 26.34 -16.84 9.27
C LYS A 122 26.67 -15.79 8.19
N LEU A 123 26.36 -14.53 8.51
CA LEU A 123 26.78 -13.42 7.66
C LEU A 123 28.31 -13.26 7.71
N SER A 124 28.92 -12.94 6.58
CA SER A 124 30.35 -12.54 6.52
C SER A 124 30.55 -11.20 7.26
N GLU A 125 31.78 -10.87 7.62
CA GLU A 125 32.08 -9.59 8.31
C GLU A 125 31.68 -8.37 7.46
N ALA A 126 31.86 -8.42 6.13
CA ALA A 126 31.42 -7.36 5.22
C ALA A 126 29.89 -7.20 5.22
N GLN A 127 29.13 -8.31 5.24
CA GLN A 127 27.68 -8.30 5.32
C GLN A 127 27.18 -7.76 6.66
N LYS A 128 27.80 -8.17 7.78
CA LYS A 128 27.49 -7.64 9.12
C LYS A 128 27.73 -6.12 9.19
N LYS A 129 28.84 -5.65 8.65
CA LYS A 129 29.17 -4.22 8.59
C LYS A 129 28.13 -3.43 7.78
N SER A 130 27.68 -3.99 6.65
CA SER A 130 26.62 -3.39 5.83
C SER A 130 25.28 -3.34 6.57
N LEU A 131 24.89 -4.44 7.22
CA LEU A 131 23.67 -4.51 8.01
C LEU A 131 23.69 -3.52 9.20
N LYS A 132 24.81 -3.44 9.90
CA LYS A 132 24.99 -2.46 10.99
C LYS A 132 24.76 -1.04 10.50
N LYS A 133 25.34 -0.65 9.34
CA LYS A 133 25.11 0.69 8.74
C LYS A 133 23.65 0.94 8.36
N MET A 134 22.90 -0.09 7.96
CA MET A 134 21.47 0.04 7.65
C MET A 134 20.65 0.28 8.91
N ASN A 135 21.03 -0.35 10.04
CA ASN A 135 20.28 -0.28 11.30
C ASN A 135 20.67 0.91 12.20
N ASP A 136 21.81 1.55 11.95
CA ASP A 136 22.47 2.54 12.83
C ASP A 136 21.89 3.96 12.65
N SER A 137 20.60 4.11 12.35
CA SER A 137 20.00 5.39 12.00
C SER A 137 18.74 5.70 12.80
N ASN A 138 18.76 6.85 13.48
CA ASN A 138 17.58 7.46 14.13
C ASN A 138 16.68 8.23 13.15
N GLN A 139 16.98 8.23 11.85
CA GLN A 139 16.21 8.97 10.85
C GLN A 139 14.93 8.20 10.47
N LYS A 140 13.81 8.93 10.36
CA LYS A 140 12.51 8.36 9.96
C LYS A 140 12.48 7.83 8.52
N PHE A 141 13.31 8.37 7.64
CA PHE A 141 13.46 7.97 6.24
C PHE A 141 14.92 7.95 5.83
N ARG A 142 15.35 6.87 5.20
CA ARG A 142 16.71 6.74 4.68
C ARG A 142 16.74 5.85 3.44
N VAL A 143 17.61 6.19 2.51
CA VAL A 143 17.93 5.38 1.34
C VAL A 143 19.27 4.73 1.54
N HIS A 144 19.34 3.40 1.37
CA HIS A 144 20.57 2.62 1.40
C HIS A 144 20.83 2.01 0.04
N VAL A 145 22.04 2.17 -0.47
CA VAL A 145 22.50 1.50 -1.69
C VAL A 145 23.42 0.35 -1.28
N LEU A 146 22.98 -0.89 -1.58
CA LEU A 146 23.78 -2.09 -1.33
C LEU A 146 24.45 -2.55 -2.63
N GLN A 147 25.75 -2.25 -2.78
CA GLN A 147 26.55 -2.60 -3.94
C GLN A 147 27.33 -3.90 -3.69
N GLY A 148 27.46 -4.74 -4.72
CA GLY A 148 28.22 -5.99 -4.68
C GLY A 148 28.01 -6.80 -5.95
N THR A 149 28.93 -7.73 -6.22
CA THR A 149 28.85 -8.65 -7.37
C THR A 149 27.67 -9.62 -7.25
N THR A 150 27.29 -10.25 -8.36
CA THR A 150 26.31 -11.33 -8.35
C THR A 150 26.82 -12.46 -7.44
N GLY A 151 25.97 -13.04 -6.62
CA GLY A 151 26.37 -14.09 -5.67
C GLY A 151 27.00 -13.60 -4.36
N SER A 152 27.30 -12.31 -4.18
CA SER A 152 27.89 -11.78 -2.92
C SER A 152 26.95 -11.83 -1.68
N GLY A 153 25.76 -12.37 -1.82
CA GLY A 153 24.82 -12.52 -0.72
C GLY A 153 24.06 -11.24 -0.33
N LYS A 154 23.91 -10.25 -1.20
CA LYS A 154 23.12 -9.03 -0.96
C LYS A 154 21.71 -9.33 -0.46
N THR A 155 21.08 -10.36 -1.02
CA THR A 155 19.74 -10.82 -0.60
C THR A 155 19.68 -11.11 0.89
N MET A 156 20.69 -11.73 1.44
CA MET A 156 20.74 -12.08 2.86
C MET A 156 20.82 -10.83 3.75
N VAL A 157 21.58 -9.81 3.33
CA VAL A 157 21.71 -8.55 4.06
C VAL A 157 20.37 -7.83 4.18
N TYR A 158 19.65 -7.67 3.05
CA TYR A 158 18.37 -6.99 3.13
C TYR A 158 17.24 -7.88 3.72
N PHE A 159 17.35 -9.21 3.68
CA PHE A 159 16.44 -10.09 4.40
C PHE A 159 16.60 -9.95 5.92
N GLU A 160 17.83 -9.89 6.43
CA GLU A 160 18.08 -9.64 7.86
C GLU A 160 17.58 -8.25 8.29
N ALA A 161 17.83 -7.21 7.49
CA ALA A 161 17.29 -5.87 7.76
C ALA A 161 15.76 -5.86 7.77
N LEU A 162 15.13 -6.54 6.80
CA LEU A 162 13.67 -6.65 6.73
C LEU A 162 13.10 -7.42 7.93
N LYS A 163 13.76 -8.50 8.36
CA LYS A 163 13.38 -9.29 9.52
C LYS A 163 13.31 -8.44 10.79
N ASP A 164 14.33 -7.60 11.01
CA ASP A 164 14.37 -6.68 12.16
C ASP A 164 13.18 -5.70 12.13
N LEU A 165 12.83 -5.18 10.94
CA LEU A 165 11.68 -4.29 10.79
C LEU A 165 10.35 -5.00 11.00
N ILE A 166 10.19 -6.23 10.51
CA ILE A 166 8.97 -7.03 10.71
C ILE A 166 8.78 -7.33 12.21
N ASN A 167 9.85 -7.68 12.91
CA ASN A 167 9.83 -7.94 14.36
C ASN A 167 9.45 -6.68 15.17
N LYS A 168 9.74 -5.49 14.64
CA LYS A 168 9.28 -4.19 15.19
C LYS A 168 7.85 -3.84 14.79
N GLY A 169 7.14 -4.74 14.08
CA GLY A 169 5.75 -4.56 13.66
C GLY A 169 5.54 -3.76 12.38
N PHE A 170 6.61 -3.52 11.60
CA PHE A 170 6.50 -2.89 10.28
C PHE A 170 6.12 -3.91 9.19
N GLN A 171 5.61 -3.41 8.09
CA GLN A 171 5.37 -4.18 6.88
C GLN A 171 6.48 -3.90 5.87
N GLY A 172 6.84 -4.92 5.09
CA GLY A 172 7.87 -4.83 4.06
C GLY A 172 7.33 -4.98 2.65
N LEU A 173 7.90 -4.22 1.72
CA LEU A 173 7.66 -4.36 0.30
C LEU A 173 8.99 -4.63 -0.42
N ILE A 174 9.07 -5.78 -1.10
CA ILE A 174 10.18 -6.13 -1.97
C ILE A 174 9.72 -5.91 -3.41
N LEU A 175 10.32 -4.92 -4.06
CA LEU A 175 10.04 -4.64 -5.46
C LEU A 175 11.01 -5.42 -6.36
N LEU A 176 10.44 -6.24 -7.24
CA LEU A 176 11.19 -6.96 -8.26
C LEU A 176 10.65 -6.60 -9.66
N PRO A 177 11.48 -6.62 -10.70
CA PRO A 177 11.00 -6.68 -12.07
C PRO A 177 10.04 -7.87 -12.25
N GLU A 178 9.05 -7.77 -13.14
CA GLU A 178 8.08 -8.88 -13.34
C GLU A 178 8.76 -10.23 -13.65
N ILE A 179 9.86 -10.19 -14.43
CA ILE A 179 10.71 -11.37 -14.71
C ILE A 179 11.46 -11.89 -13.48
N GLY A 180 11.62 -11.08 -12.44
CA GLY A 180 12.25 -11.46 -11.17
C GLY A 180 11.30 -12.08 -10.16
N LEU A 181 9.98 -12.05 -10.42
CA LEU A 181 8.95 -12.69 -9.60
C LEU A 181 8.92 -14.22 -9.83
N THR A 182 10.08 -14.85 -9.69
CA THR A 182 10.25 -16.28 -9.92
C THR A 182 9.95 -17.07 -8.65
N GLY A 183 9.44 -18.32 -8.84
CA GLY A 183 9.25 -19.25 -7.72
C GLY A 183 10.55 -19.55 -6.95
N GLN A 184 11.72 -19.32 -7.57
CA GLN A 184 13.02 -19.47 -6.90
C GLN A 184 13.26 -18.39 -5.84
N PHE A 185 12.87 -17.14 -6.11
CA PHE A 185 12.99 -16.06 -5.13
C PHE A 185 12.01 -16.27 -3.96
N GLU A 186 10.79 -16.70 -4.27
CA GLU A 186 9.78 -17.02 -3.26
C GLU A 186 10.22 -18.19 -2.37
N LYS A 187 10.80 -19.24 -2.93
CA LYS A 187 11.38 -20.36 -2.16
C LYS A 187 12.46 -19.88 -1.19
N LYS A 188 13.43 -19.07 -1.66
CA LYS A 188 14.47 -18.49 -0.79
C LYS A 188 13.88 -17.63 0.32
N PHE A 189 12.82 -16.88 0.03
CA PHE A 189 12.11 -16.09 1.03
C PHE A 189 11.49 -16.99 2.10
N ILE A 190 10.76 -18.03 1.70
CA ILE A 190 10.10 -18.96 2.61
C ILE A 190 11.12 -19.71 3.47
N GLU A 191 12.23 -20.15 2.88
CA GLU A 191 13.34 -20.81 3.60
C GLU A 191 13.93 -19.90 4.69
N PHE A 192 14.05 -18.59 4.42
CA PHE A 192 14.61 -17.64 5.34
C PHE A 192 13.64 -17.19 6.44
N PHE A 193 12.42 -16.83 6.05
CA PHE A 193 11.44 -16.21 6.95
C PHE A 193 10.52 -17.23 7.64
N GLY A 194 10.35 -18.42 7.08
CA GLY A 194 9.46 -19.45 7.58
C GLY A 194 7.96 -19.23 7.26
N PHE A 195 7.63 -18.23 6.45
CA PHE A 195 6.25 -17.97 6.02
C PHE A 195 6.19 -17.54 4.55
N THR A 196 5.01 -17.68 3.93
CA THR A 196 4.78 -17.31 2.53
C THR A 196 4.50 -15.81 2.40
N PRO A 197 5.22 -15.07 1.54
CA PRO A 197 4.92 -13.67 1.27
C PRO A 197 3.67 -13.54 0.41
N ALA A 198 3.01 -12.39 0.45
CA ALA A 198 2.01 -12.08 -0.56
C ALA A 198 2.69 -11.68 -1.86
N VAL A 199 2.33 -12.33 -2.97
CA VAL A 199 2.89 -12.04 -4.30
C VAL A 199 1.90 -11.18 -5.09
N TRP A 200 2.39 -10.01 -5.57
CA TRP A 200 1.57 -9.01 -6.26
C TRP A 200 2.09 -8.71 -7.66
N HIS A 201 1.31 -9.08 -8.68
CA HIS A 201 1.58 -8.79 -10.09
C HIS A 201 0.29 -8.72 -10.92
N SER A 202 0.41 -8.38 -12.20
CA SER A 202 -0.74 -8.23 -13.11
C SER A 202 -1.55 -9.51 -13.27
N GLY A 203 -0.90 -10.68 -13.29
CA GLY A 203 -1.51 -12.00 -13.55
C GLY A 203 -2.27 -12.64 -12.40
N ILE A 204 -2.31 -12.07 -11.18
CA ILE A 204 -3.12 -12.64 -10.10
C ILE A 204 -4.61 -12.30 -10.27
N THR A 205 -5.48 -13.22 -9.86
CA THR A 205 -6.92 -13.06 -9.97
C THR A 205 -7.44 -11.87 -9.18
N LYS A 206 -8.57 -11.29 -9.60
CA LYS A 206 -9.23 -10.18 -8.91
C LYS A 206 -9.50 -10.51 -7.44
N LYS A 207 -10.05 -11.70 -7.15
CA LYS A 207 -10.32 -12.17 -5.79
C LYS A 207 -9.05 -12.19 -4.93
N LYS A 208 -7.93 -12.70 -5.47
CA LYS A 208 -6.65 -12.73 -4.76
C LYS A 208 -6.13 -11.31 -4.49
N LYS A 209 -6.31 -10.37 -5.43
CA LYS A 209 -5.99 -8.95 -5.23
C LYS A 209 -6.79 -8.34 -4.08
N GLU A 210 -8.09 -8.60 -4.01
CA GLU A 210 -8.97 -8.10 -2.95
C GLU A 210 -8.56 -8.62 -1.57
N ILE A 211 -8.24 -9.90 -1.47
CA ILE A 211 -7.76 -10.53 -0.23
C ILE A 211 -6.41 -9.93 0.20
N ILE A 212 -5.45 -9.82 -0.71
CA ILE A 212 -4.13 -9.24 -0.42
C ILE A 212 -4.28 -7.79 0.01
N TRP A 213 -5.08 -7.00 -0.70
CA TRP A 213 -5.33 -5.60 -0.38
C TRP A 213 -5.88 -5.44 1.05
N SER A 214 -6.89 -6.25 1.42
CA SER A 214 -7.46 -6.25 2.78
C SER A 214 -6.43 -6.66 3.84
N GLY A 215 -5.68 -7.74 3.60
CA GLY A 215 -4.67 -8.22 4.54
C GLY A 215 -3.52 -7.22 4.76
N ILE A 216 -3.16 -6.44 3.73
CA ILE A 216 -2.19 -5.35 3.86
C ILE A 216 -2.78 -4.20 4.66
N ALA A 217 -3.99 -3.75 4.34
CA ALA A 217 -4.67 -2.67 5.04
C ALA A 217 -4.86 -2.98 6.53
N ASN A 218 -5.19 -4.23 6.88
CA ASN A 218 -5.30 -4.70 8.26
C ASN A 218 -3.94 -4.86 8.97
N GLY A 219 -2.84 -4.99 8.23
CA GLY A 219 -1.51 -5.30 8.76
C GLY A 219 -1.29 -6.79 9.06
N GLU A 220 -2.16 -7.68 8.55
CA GLU A 220 -2.03 -9.13 8.62
C GLU A 220 -0.89 -9.63 7.72
N ILE A 221 -0.78 -9.10 6.51
CA ILE A 221 0.32 -9.38 5.60
C ILE A 221 1.54 -8.56 6.02
N LYS A 222 2.63 -9.27 6.37
CA LYS A 222 3.88 -8.64 6.81
C LYS A 222 4.79 -8.27 5.65
N VAL A 223 4.83 -9.09 4.59
CA VAL A 223 5.69 -8.85 3.43
C VAL A 223 4.93 -9.07 2.13
N VAL A 224 5.11 -8.11 1.22
CA VAL A 224 4.67 -8.22 -0.16
C VAL A 224 5.90 -8.29 -1.06
N ILE A 225 5.90 -9.23 -1.99
CA ILE A 225 6.83 -9.27 -3.11
C ILE A 225 6.04 -8.89 -4.34
N GLY A 226 6.43 -7.84 -5.05
CA GLY A 226 5.62 -7.39 -6.17
C GLY A 226 6.33 -6.55 -7.22
N ALA A 227 5.61 -6.36 -8.32
CA ALA A 227 5.98 -5.41 -9.36
C ALA A 227 5.63 -3.95 -8.94
N ARG A 228 5.93 -2.98 -9.79
CA ARG A 228 5.71 -1.54 -9.53
C ARG A 228 4.31 -1.19 -9.03
N SER A 229 3.28 -1.90 -9.48
CA SER A 229 1.89 -1.66 -9.04
C SER A 229 1.65 -1.92 -7.55
N SER A 230 2.52 -2.67 -6.88
CA SER A 230 2.43 -2.91 -5.43
C SER A 230 2.75 -1.67 -4.57
N LEU A 231 3.34 -0.62 -5.15
CA LEU A 231 3.54 0.67 -4.47
C LEU A 231 2.24 1.36 -4.05
N PHE A 232 1.12 1.03 -4.70
CA PHE A 232 -0.20 1.62 -4.43
C PHE A 232 -0.99 0.85 -3.38
N LEU A 233 -0.42 -0.18 -2.79
CA LEU A 233 -1.08 -0.96 -1.73
C LEU A 233 -1.17 -0.17 -0.41
N PRO A 234 -2.24 -0.34 0.36
CA PRO A 234 -2.52 0.45 1.56
C PRO A 234 -1.75 -0.09 2.79
N PHE A 235 -0.43 -0.01 2.79
CA PHE A 235 0.38 -0.45 3.93
C PHE A 235 0.02 0.28 5.22
N LYS A 236 -0.16 -0.48 6.31
CA LYS A 236 -0.57 0.04 7.62
C LYS A 236 0.60 0.68 8.39
N LYS A 237 1.82 0.14 8.27
CA LYS A 237 3.02 0.64 8.96
C LYS A 237 4.25 0.53 8.06
#